data_63ed7044cd2b9b15cba9f90bf471ce6a
#
_entry.id   63ed7044cd2b9b15cba9f90bf471ce6a
#
_cell.length_a   1.000
_cell.length_b   1.000
_cell.length_c   1.000
_cell.angle_alpha   90.00
_cell.angle_beta   90.00
_cell.angle_gamma   90.00
#
_symmetry.space_group_name_H-M   'P 1'
#
loop_
_entity.id
_entity.type
_entity.pdbx_description
1 polymer ?
#
loop_
_entity_poly.entity_id
_entity_poly.type
_entity_poly.pdbx_seq_one_letter_code
_entity_poly.pdbx_strand_id
1 'polypeptide(L)'
;MRHGVKLNKLSRTASHRKALMSNLACELISHKRITTTLAKAKALRVYIEPMLTRGKNDSTHNRRIVFSYLQDKEAIKELFGVISEKIANRPGGYTRIIKLGKRVGDNAEVAMIELVDFNEIYGKTAEADKAPAKKTRRAGGAKKKAEGEASAETPAESAE
;
A
#
# COMPACT_ATOMS: atom_id res chain seq x y z
N MET A 1 34.16 -9.01 7.30
CA MET A 1 32.79 -8.47 7.36
C MET A 1 32.30 -8.23 5.94
N ARG A 2 31.07 -8.64 5.56
CA ARG A 2 30.55 -8.42 4.20
C ARG A 2 29.69 -7.15 4.20
N HIS A 3 30.10 -6.13 3.46
CA HIS A 3 29.35 -4.90 3.30
C HIS A 3 28.25 -5.03 2.22
N GLY A 4 27.20 -4.19 2.27
CA GLY A 4 26.14 -4.15 1.24
C GLY A 4 25.21 -5.36 1.21
N VAL A 5 25.03 -6.08 2.31
CA VAL A 5 24.13 -7.24 2.38
C VAL A 5 22.68 -6.78 2.33
N LYS A 6 21.99 -7.07 1.22
CA LYS A 6 20.58 -6.68 1.00
C LYS A 6 19.58 -7.54 1.80
N LEU A 7 19.94 -8.78 2.15
CA LEU A 7 19.05 -9.73 2.82
C LEU A 7 19.35 -9.80 4.32
N ASN A 8 18.30 -9.66 5.14
CA ASN A 8 18.44 -9.89 6.57
C ASN A 8 18.53 -11.41 6.85
N LYS A 9 19.66 -11.84 7.40
CA LYS A 9 19.90 -13.27 7.72
C LYS A 9 19.09 -13.76 8.91
N LEU A 10 18.56 -12.88 9.78
CA LEU A 10 17.77 -13.21 10.98
C LEU A 10 18.48 -14.21 11.91
N SER A 11 19.79 -14.24 11.92
CA SER A 11 20.62 -15.19 12.68
C SER A 11 20.24 -16.66 12.43
N ARG A 12 19.89 -17.01 11.18
CA ARG A 12 19.40 -18.35 10.78
C ARG A 12 20.16 -18.89 9.57
N THR A 13 20.23 -20.21 9.48
CA THR A 13 20.70 -20.90 8.26
C THR A 13 19.76 -20.62 7.08
N ALA A 14 20.20 -20.85 5.87
CA ALA A 14 19.42 -20.58 4.66
C ALA A 14 18.10 -21.36 4.61
N SER A 15 18.14 -22.66 4.93
CA SER A 15 16.97 -23.54 4.96
C SER A 15 15.95 -23.12 6.03
N HIS A 16 16.42 -22.88 7.26
CA HIS A 16 15.58 -22.43 8.35
C HIS A 16 14.93 -21.05 8.05
N ARG A 17 15.67 -20.14 7.44
CA ARG A 17 15.12 -18.84 7.04
C ARG A 17 14.05 -18.98 5.95
N LYS A 18 14.25 -19.86 4.95
CA LYS A 18 13.26 -20.15 3.90
C LYS A 18 11.97 -20.70 4.52
N ALA A 19 12.06 -21.70 5.39
CA ALA A 19 10.91 -22.27 6.08
C ALA A 19 10.18 -21.23 6.96
N LEU A 20 10.94 -20.40 7.70
CA LEU A 20 10.36 -19.32 8.51
C LEU A 20 9.56 -18.32 7.65
N MET A 21 10.09 -17.92 6.49
CA MET A 21 9.39 -16.97 5.62
C MET A 21 8.13 -17.59 5.01
N SER A 22 8.20 -18.86 4.60
CA SER A 22 7.05 -19.62 4.08
C SER A 22 5.92 -19.68 5.11
N ASN A 23 6.22 -20.12 6.33
CA ASN A 23 5.21 -20.23 7.39
C ASN A 23 4.60 -18.85 7.75
N LEU A 24 5.45 -17.82 7.94
CA LEU A 24 4.94 -16.47 8.22
C LEU A 24 4.09 -15.91 7.07
N ALA A 25 4.39 -16.27 5.83
CA ALA A 25 3.59 -15.86 4.68
C ALA A 25 2.24 -16.57 4.66
N CYS A 26 2.17 -17.88 4.94
CA CYS A 26 0.93 -18.62 5.08
C CYS A 26 0.05 -18.04 6.20
N GLU A 27 0.62 -17.77 7.37
CA GLU A 27 -0.09 -17.14 8.49
C GLU A 27 -0.62 -15.74 8.14
N LEU A 28 0.17 -14.93 7.42
CA LEU A 28 -0.30 -13.62 6.98
C LEU A 28 -1.44 -13.71 5.97
N ILE A 29 -1.42 -14.69 5.07
CA ILE A 29 -2.50 -14.94 4.12
C ILE A 29 -3.76 -15.37 4.85
N SER A 30 -3.68 -16.29 5.80
CA SER A 30 -4.82 -16.82 6.57
C SER A 30 -5.41 -15.76 7.49
N HIS A 31 -4.59 -15.11 8.30
CA HIS A 31 -5.06 -14.17 9.32
C HIS A 31 -5.15 -12.72 8.87
N LYS A 32 -4.64 -12.35 7.68
CA LYS A 32 -4.60 -10.99 7.11
C LYS A 32 -3.72 -10.01 7.90
N ARG A 33 -3.43 -10.28 9.16
CA ARG A 33 -2.51 -9.54 10.04
C ARG A 33 -1.85 -10.47 11.05
N ILE A 34 -0.56 -10.26 11.29
CA ILE A 34 0.20 -11.00 12.30
C ILE A 34 1.11 -10.07 13.06
N THR A 35 1.38 -10.40 14.33
CA THR A 35 2.33 -9.67 15.17
C THR A 35 3.65 -10.45 15.25
N THR A 36 4.76 -9.77 14.94
CA THR A 36 6.09 -10.40 14.96
C THR A 36 7.17 -9.35 15.25
N THR A 37 8.44 -9.73 15.24
CA THR A 37 9.51 -8.74 15.40
C THR A 37 9.70 -7.90 14.13
N LEU A 38 10.07 -6.63 14.28
CA LEU A 38 10.22 -5.69 13.18
C LEU A 38 11.17 -6.20 12.08
N ALA A 39 12.27 -6.88 12.47
CA ALA A 39 13.21 -7.46 11.52
C ALA A 39 12.57 -8.56 10.65
N LYS A 40 11.74 -9.44 11.27
CA LYS A 40 10.99 -10.48 10.56
C LYS A 40 9.93 -9.87 9.65
N ALA A 41 9.18 -8.87 10.13
CA ALA A 41 8.16 -8.17 9.34
C ALA A 41 8.76 -7.51 8.08
N LYS A 42 9.91 -6.84 8.22
CA LYS A 42 10.62 -6.25 7.08
C LYS A 42 11.09 -7.29 6.06
N ALA A 43 11.60 -8.42 6.53
CA ALA A 43 12.03 -9.53 5.65
C ALA A 43 10.82 -10.20 4.97
N LEU A 44 9.72 -10.38 5.71
CA LEU A 44 8.49 -10.97 5.20
C LEU A 44 7.85 -10.11 4.10
N ARG A 45 7.85 -8.78 4.24
CA ARG A 45 7.35 -7.87 3.21
C ARG A 45 8.03 -8.11 1.86
N VAL A 46 9.35 -8.17 1.85
CA VAL A 46 10.12 -8.41 0.61
C VAL A 46 9.80 -9.79 0.00
N TYR A 47 9.50 -10.78 0.86
CA TYR A 47 9.19 -12.13 0.44
C TYR A 47 7.78 -12.27 -0.13
N ILE A 48 6.77 -11.66 0.50
CA ILE A 48 5.36 -11.89 0.16
C ILE A 48 4.84 -10.98 -0.97
N GLU A 49 5.34 -9.75 -1.11
CA GLU A 49 4.84 -8.80 -2.12
C GLU A 49 4.92 -9.31 -3.57
N PRO A 50 5.98 -9.98 -4.01
CA PRO A 50 6.01 -10.58 -5.34
C PRO A 50 4.97 -11.68 -5.54
N MET A 51 4.62 -12.43 -4.47
CA MET A 51 3.58 -13.47 -4.53
C MET A 51 2.19 -12.87 -4.64
N LEU A 52 1.92 -11.79 -3.90
CA LEU A 52 0.67 -11.02 -4.00
C LEU A 52 0.49 -10.43 -5.40
N THR A 53 1.56 -9.90 -6.00
CA THR A 53 1.53 -9.42 -7.38
C THR A 53 1.18 -10.53 -8.39
N ARG A 54 1.75 -11.74 -8.21
CA ARG A 54 1.42 -12.90 -9.04
C ARG A 54 -0.01 -13.40 -8.82
N GLY A 55 -0.52 -13.24 -7.59
CA GLY A 55 -1.89 -13.59 -7.22
C GLY A 55 -2.97 -12.87 -8.02
N LYS A 56 -2.70 -11.68 -8.54
CA LYS A 56 -3.64 -10.93 -9.39
C LYS A 56 -3.99 -11.63 -10.70
N ASN A 57 -3.05 -12.37 -11.27
CA ASN A 57 -3.24 -13.10 -12.52
C ASN A 57 -3.37 -14.59 -12.23
N ASP A 58 -4.59 -15.07 -12.17
CA ASP A 58 -4.87 -16.48 -11.92
C ASP A 58 -4.53 -17.33 -13.16
N SER A 59 -3.34 -17.89 -13.16
CA SER A 59 -2.89 -18.87 -14.14
C SER A 59 -2.28 -20.09 -13.45
N THR A 60 -2.39 -21.24 -14.09
CA THR A 60 -1.76 -22.48 -13.58
C THR A 60 -0.27 -22.30 -13.33
N HIS A 61 0.41 -21.53 -14.17
CA HIS A 61 1.83 -21.22 -14.01
C HIS A 61 2.08 -20.42 -12.72
N ASN A 62 1.32 -19.33 -12.49
CA ASN A 62 1.45 -18.51 -11.28
C ASN A 62 1.12 -19.31 -10.02
N ARG A 63 0.06 -20.12 -10.04
CA ARG A 63 -0.27 -21.04 -8.93
C ARG A 63 0.88 -21.99 -8.60
N ARG A 64 1.52 -22.60 -9.60
CA ARG A 64 2.68 -23.49 -9.41
C ARG A 64 3.88 -22.77 -8.81
N ILE A 65 4.18 -21.54 -9.31
CA ILE A 65 5.27 -20.73 -8.75
C ILE A 65 5.01 -20.39 -7.30
N VAL A 66 3.82 -19.84 -6.97
CA VAL A 66 3.47 -19.47 -5.60
C VAL A 66 3.49 -20.70 -4.69
N PHE A 67 2.99 -21.86 -5.17
CA PHE A 67 3.08 -23.11 -4.42
C PHE A 67 4.50 -23.52 -4.08
N SER A 68 5.45 -23.33 -4.99
CA SER A 68 6.87 -23.66 -4.72
C SER A 68 7.47 -22.84 -3.57
N TYR A 69 6.90 -21.67 -3.27
CA TYR A 69 7.31 -20.81 -2.15
C TYR A 69 6.55 -21.10 -0.86
N LEU A 70 5.23 -21.23 -0.94
CA LEU A 70 4.36 -21.37 0.25
C LEU A 70 4.23 -22.82 0.71
N GLN A 71 4.13 -23.77 -0.22
CA GLN A 71 3.93 -25.21 0.02
C GLN A 71 2.65 -25.54 0.82
N ASP A 72 1.69 -24.63 0.84
CA ASP A 72 0.40 -24.78 1.50
C ASP A 72 -0.73 -24.55 0.47
N LYS A 73 -1.66 -25.52 0.40
CA LYS A 73 -2.79 -25.50 -0.53
C LYS A 73 -3.89 -24.54 -0.11
N GLU A 74 -4.11 -24.39 1.20
CA GLU A 74 -5.14 -23.51 1.73
C GLU A 74 -4.78 -22.05 1.53
N ALA A 75 -3.53 -21.69 1.87
CA ALA A 75 -3.02 -20.34 1.60
C ALA A 75 -3.09 -19.94 0.12
N ILE A 76 -2.88 -20.88 -0.81
CA ILE A 76 -3.02 -20.60 -2.25
C ILE A 76 -4.47 -20.37 -2.64
N LYS A 77 -5.40 -21.20 -2.17
CA LYS A 77 -6.82 -20.99 -2.46
C LYS A 77 -7.27 -19.61 -1.99
N GLU A 78 -6.85 -19.21 -0.82
CA GLU A 78 -7.20 -17.93 -0.24
C GLU A 78 -6.54 -16.75 -0.96
N LEU A 79 -5.28 -16.90 -1.37
CA LEU A 79 -4.54 -15.87 -2.10
C LEU A 79 -5.14 -15.60 -3.49
N PHE A 80 -5.44 -16.64 -4.28
CA PHE A 80 -6.01 -16.51 -5.62
C PHE A 80 -7.53 -16.28 -5.63
N GLY A 81 -8.22 -16.52 -4.53
CA GLY A 81 -9.63 -16.20 -4.36
C GLY A 81 -9.80 -14.83 -3.71
N VAL A 82 -10.03 -14.81 -2.41
CA VAL A 82 -10.43 -13.63 -1.64
C VAL A 82 -9.41 -12.48 -1.69
N ILE A 83 -8.10 -12.80 -1.63
CA ILE A 83 -7.08 -11.74 -1.56
C ILE A 83 -6.90 -11.07 -2.92
N SER A 84 -6.84 -11.86 -4.00
CA SER A 84 -6.61 -11.34 -5.35
C SER A 84 -7.66 -10.31 -5.77
N GLU A 85 -8.92 -10.55 -5.44
CA GLU A 85 -10.03 -9.63 -5.73
C GLU A 85 -9.86 -8.28 -5.03
N LYS A 86 -9.51 -8.31 -3.73
CA LYS A 86 -9.35 -7.08 -2.94
C LYS A 86 -8.15 -6.24 -3.37
N ILE A 87 -7.05 -6.89 -3.76
CA ILE A 87 -5.82 -6.19 -4.16
C ILE A 87 -5.77 -5.81 -5.65
N ALA A 88 -6.76 -6.21 -6.45
CA ALA A 88 -6.76 -6.07 -7.91
C ALA A 88 -6.41 -4.65 -8.37
N ASN A 89 -7.02 -3.64 -7.76
CA ASN A 89 -6.86 -2.23 -8.13
C ASN A 89 -5.60 -1.55 -7.57
N ARG A 90 -4.85 -2.21 -6.67
CA ARG A 90 -3.66 -1.64 -6.04
C ARG A 90 -2.41 -1.95 -6.87
N PRO A 91 -1.63 -0.95 -7.32
CA PRO A 91 -0.45 -1.19 -8.17
C PRO A 91 0.72 -1.85 -7.42
N GLY A 92 0.76 -1.78 -6.07
CA GLY A 92 1.79 -2.36 -5.22
C GLY A 92 1.68 -1.87 -3.78
N GLY A 93 2.59 -2.31 -2.90
CA GLY A 93 2.56 -1.94 -1.48
C GLY A 93 1.35 -2.54 -0.76
N TYR A 94 1.12 -3.83 -0.95
CA TYR A 94 -0.03 -4.54 -0.38
C TYR A 94 0.05 -4.71 1.12
N THR A 95 1.23 -4.55 1.71
CA THR A 95 1.48 -4.78 3.13
C THR A 95 1.83 -3.50 3.87
N ARG A 96 1.37 -3.37 5.10
CA ARG A 96 1.69 -2.28 6.02
C ARG A 96 2.34 -2.87 7.28
N ILE A 97 3.38 -2.20 7.78
CA ILE A 97 4.05 -2.56 9.03
C ILE A 97 3.81 -1.44 10.04
N ILE A 98 3.20 -1.78 11.17
CA ILE A 98 2.93 -0.87 12.28
C ILE A 98 3.83 -1.28 13.44
N LYS A 99 4.63 -0.35 13.95
CA LYS A 99 5.50 -0.60 15.11
C LYS A 99 4.67 -0.55 16.40
N LEU A 100 4.80 -1.58 17.24
CA LEU A 100 4.06 -1.72 18.49
C LEU A 100 4.90 -1.37 19.73
N GLY A 101 6.20 -1.12 19.55
CA GLY A 101 7.12 -0.85 20.64
C GLY A 101 8.07 -2.00 20.94
N LYS A 102 8.63 -2.01 22.15
CA LYS A 102 9.59 -3.00 22.57
C LYS A 102 8.95 -4.04 23.48
N ARG A 103 9.32 -5.31 23.30
CA ARG A 103 8.83 -6.42 24.11
C ARG A 103 9.58 -6.44 25.45
N VAL A 104 8.81 -6.60 26.56
CA VAL A 104 9.37 -6.77 27.89
C VAL A 104 10.12 -8.11 27.95
N GLY A 105 11.33 -8.10 28.48
CA GLY A 105 12.19 -9.28 28.64
C GLY A 105 13.42 -9.23 27.74
N ASP A 106 13.27 -9.15 26.41
CA ASP A 106 14.39 -9.15 25.45
C ASP A 106 14.58 -7.83 24.69
N ASN A 107 13.78 -6.81 25.02
CA ASN A 107 13.81 -5.49 24.39
C ASN A 107 13.74 -5.51 22.85
N ALA A 108 13.21 -6.60 22.26
CA ALA A 108 13.04 -6.74 20.83
C ALA A 108 11.94 -5.81 20.32
N GLU A 109 12.21 -5.09 19.23
CA GLU A 109 11.18 -4.29 18.53
C GLU A 109 10.11 -5.20 17.93
N VAL A 110 8.87 -5.00 18.36
CA VAL A 110 7.67 -5.73 17.87
C VAL A 110 6.96 -4.86 16.85
N ALA A 111 6.44 -5.51 15.84
CA ALA A 111 5.62 -4.88 14.81
C ALA A 111 4.48 -5.79 14.37
N MET A 112 3.38 -5.20 14.00
CA MET A 112 2.29 -5.85 13.29
C MET A 112 2.47 -5.64 11.79
N ILE A 113 2.40 -6.70 11.01
CA ILE A 113 2.30 -6.64 9.55
C ILE A 113 0.89 -7.04 9.15
N GLU A 114 0.29 -6.29 8.25
CA GLU A 114 -1.09 -6.49 7.78
C GLU A 114 -1.22 -6.30 6.28
N LEU A 115 -2.25 -6.91 5.68
CA LEU A 115 -2.69 -6.61 4.33
C LEU A 115 -3.56 -5.35 4.37
N VAL A 116 -3.16 -4.30 3.66
CA VAL A 116 -3.77 -2.96 3.74
C VAL A 116 -5.26 -2.98 3.38
N ASP A 117 -5.64 -3.75 2.36
CA ASP A 117 -7.00 -3.78 1.83
C ASP A 117 -8.00 -4.56 2.71
N PHE A 118 -7.51 -5.23 3.75
CA PHE A 118 -8.31 -5.92 4.76
C PHE A 118 -8.49 -5.10 6.05
N ASN A 119 -7.91 -3.92 6.13
CA ASN A 119 -8.07 -3.04 7.29
C ASN A 119 -9.25 -2.10 7.08
N GLU A 120 -10.35 -2.36 7.80
CA GLU A 120 -11.58 -1.57 7.72
C GLU A 120 -11.48 -0.22 8.43
N ILE A 121 -10.59 -0.09 9.41
CA ILE A 121 -10.46 1.11 10.24
C ILE A 121 -9.73 2.22 9.48
N TYR A 122 -8.62 1.89 8.82
CA TYR A 122 -7.77 2.87 8.12
C TYR A 122 -8.00 2.93 6.61
N GLY A 123 -8.90 2.10 6.06
CA GLY A 123 -9.22 2.05 4.63
C GLY A 123 -10.31 3.05 4.20
N LYS A 124 -11.14 3.52 5.12
CA LYS A 124 -12.34 4.34 4.82
C LYS A 124 -12.10 5.85 4.74
N THR A 125 -10.90 6.33 5.08
CA THR A 125 -10.63 7.78 5.16
C THR A 125 -10.40 8.49 3.83
N ALA A 126 -10.31 7.77 2.70
CA ALA A 126 -10.07 8.41 1.41
C ALA A 126 -11.33 8.95 0.72
N GLU A 127 -12.54 8.54 1.15
CA GLU A 127 -13.79 8.99 0.53
C GLU A 127 -14.61 9.96 1.40
N ALA A 128 -14.34 10.03 2.71
CA ALA A 128 -15.15 10.85 3.63
C ALA A 128 -14.67 12.31 3.77
N ASP A 129 -13.45 12.65 3.33
CA ASP A 129 -12.86 13.99 3.50
C ASP A 129 -12.81 14.84 2.22
N LYS A 130 -13.63 14.55 1.22
CA LYS A 130 -13.96 15.54 0.18
C LYS A 130 -15.14 16.42 0.64
N ALA A 131 -15.02 17.02 1.80
CA ALA A 131 -15.81 18.22 2.11
C ALA A 131 -15.36 19.33 1.14
N PRO A 132 -16.32 20.05 0.50
CA PRO A 132 -15.98 21.08 -0.47
C PRO A 132 -15.16 22.16 0.23
N ALA A 133 -13.96 22.41 -0.26
CA ALA A 133 -13.10 23.48 0.22
C ALA A 133 -13.92 24.78 0.17
N LYS A 134 -14.26 25.34 1.35
CA LYS A 134 -14.83 26.68 1.48
C LYS A 134 -13.82 27.63 0.86
N LYS A 135 -14.20 28.18 -0.31
CA LYS A 135 -13.49 29.31 -0.92
C LYS A 135 -13.51 30.45 0.08
N THR A 136 -12.43 30.68 0.78
CA THR A 136 -12.22 31.88 1.56
C THR A 136 -12.23 33.07 0.60
N ARG A 137 -13.31 33.83 0.64
CA ARG A 137 -13.37 35.14 0.02
C ARG A 137 -12.30 36.00 0.70
N ARG A 138 -11.23 36.26 -0.01
CA ARG A 138 -10.29 37.32 0.36
C ARG A 138 -11.04 38.63 0.14
N ALA A 139 -11.55 39.22 1.20
CA ALA A 139 -11.99 40.61 1.26
C ALA A 139 -10.70 41.46 1.33
N GLY A 140 -10.68 42.49 0.56
CA GLY A 140 -9.70 43.53 0.82
C GLY A 140 -9.17 44.19 -0.42
N GLY A 141 -9.53 45.40 -0.59
CA GLY A 141 -8.69 46.41 -1.19
C GLY A 141 -9.39 47.34 -2.14
N ALA A 142 -9.98 48.37 -1.59
CA ALA A 142 -10.56 49.46 -2.29
C ALA A 142 -9.52 50.34 -3.02
N LYS A 143 -10.10 51.10 -4.03
CA LYS A 143 -9.72 52.47 -4.43
C LYS A 143 -8.69 52.63 -5.57
N LYS A 144 -9.06 53.18 -6.71
CA LYS A 144 -9.15 54.61 -6.96
C LYS A 144 -9.56 54.90 -8.40
N LYS A 145 -10.49 55.75 -8.60
CA LYS A 145 -10.98 56.72 -9.51
C LYS A 145 -9.94 57.31 -10.53
N ALA A 146 -10.37 57.42 -11.78
CA ALA A 146 -10.19 58.55 -12.73
C ALA A 146 -10.84 58.12 -14.06
N GLU A 147 -11.90 58.72 -14.42
CA GLU A 147 -12.27 59.76 -15.35
C GLU A 147 -11.52 59.79 -16.68
N GLY A 148 -12.31 59.81 -17.79
CA GLY A 148 -11.88 60.18 -19.14
C GLY A 148 -12.68 59.49 -20.22
N GLU A 149 -13.88 59.98 -20.52
CA GLU A 149 -14.44 60.49 -21.80
C GLU A 149 -14.01 59.77 -23.09
N ALA A 150 -15.00 59.26 -23.76
CA ALA A 150 -15.78 59.74 -24.86
C ALA A 150 -15.52 59.07 -26.23
N SER A 151 -16.65 58.85 -26.86
CA SER A 151 -17.02 58.85 -28.29
C SER A 151 -16.68 57.62 -29.12
N ALA A 152 -17.73 56.88 -29.47
CA ALA A 152 -18.50 56.94 -30.72
C ALA A 152 -17.73 56.30 -31.91
N GLU A 153 -18.23 55.31 -32.52
CA GLU A 153 -19.11 55.18 -33.65
C GLU A 153 -19.02 53.77 -34.23
N THR A 154 -20.16 53.19 -34.41
CA THR A 154 -20.42 52.16 -35.44
C THR A 154 -20.58 52.85 -36.80
N PRO A 155 -20.67 52.22 -37.97
CA PRO A 155 -21.25 50.91 -38.23
C PRO A 155 -20.69 50.10 -39.46
N ALA A 156 -21.29 48.92 -39.66
CA ALA A 156 -21.71 48.26 -40.92
C ALA A 156 -20.63 47.80 -41.94
N GLU A 157 -20.77 46.68 -42.39
CA GLU A 157 -21.49 46.01 -43.43
C GLU A 157 -20.60 45.17 -44.39
N SER A 158 -21.10 44.02 -44.67
CA SER A 158 -21.17 43.22 -45.89
C SER A 158 -19.91 42.52 -46.47
N ALA A 159 -20.16 41.23 -46.61
CA ALA A 159 -20.15 40.43 -47.87
C ALA A 159 -18.78 40.15 -48.54
N GLU A 160 -18.39 38.98 -48.62
CA GLU A 160 -18.50 37.96 -49.67
C GLU A 160 -17.90 36.64 -49.20
#